data_e830abc02b6aa95ff2e987a5fb34cc82
#
_entry.id   e830abc02b6aa95ff2e987a5fb34cc82
#
_cell.length_a   1.000
_cell.length_b   1.000
_cell.length_c   1.000
_cell.angle_alpha   90.00
_cell.angle_beta   90.00
_cell.angle_gamma   90.00
#
_symmetry.space_group_name_H-M   'P 1'
#
loop_
_entity.id
_entity.type
_entity.pdbx_description
1 polymer ?
#
loop_
_entity_poly.entity_id
_entity_poly.type
_entity_poly.pdbx_seq_one_letter_code
_entity_poly.pdbx_strand_id
1 'polypeptide(L)'
;MSILNVAHLKKYYGKDESLVKALDDVNVSVEDGQFVAIIGTSGSGKSTLLNMLGGLDIPTSGSVQVEDKKLESLSEEELTVFRRKRIGFIFQNYNLIPYLTSYENIVLPVRLDGKKEDEKFLKEIVHFLELDGKLQSYPSHLSGGQQQRVAIARALISKPAIILADEPTGNLDSRTSDKVIALLKMTSEKFHQTIVMITHNPEIAEKADVRIRIEDGKIRG
;
A
#
# COMPACT_ATOMS: atom_id res chain seq x y z
N MET A 1 3.58 4.96 18.82
CA MET A 1 4.96 4.58 18.41
C MET A 1 5.03 4.63 16.89
N SER A 2 6.11 5.22 16.34
CA SER A 2 6.28 5.26 14.89
C SER A 2 6.50 3.84 14.34
N ILE A 3 5.66 3.43 13.39
CA ILE A 3 5.77 2.13 12.70
C ILE A 3 6.53 2.25 11.38
N LEU A 4 6.55 3.44 10.80
CA LEU A 4 7.28 3.78 9.58
C LEU A 4 8.07 5.05 9.82
N ASN A 5 9.37 5.01 9.56
CA ASN A 5 10.24 6.17 9.68
C ASN A 5 11.13 6.29 8.45
N VAL A 6 11.14 7.47 7.85
CA VAL A 6 11.93 7.82 6.67
C VAL A 6 12.83 8.99 7.05
N ALA A 7 14.13 8.83 6.86
CA ALA A 7 15.11 9.86 7.22
C ALA A 7 16.04 10.18 6.05
N HIS A 8 16.07 11.46 5.68
CA HIS A 8 16.95 12.03 4.65
C HIS A 8 16.92 11.26 3.32
N LEU A 9 15.74 10.74 2.97
CA LEU A 9 15.58 9.86 1.81
C LEU A 9 15.76 10.62 0.50
N LYS A 10 16.65 10.10 -0.35
CA LYS A 10 16.90 10.61 -1.70
C LYS A 10 16.77 9.48 -2.71
N LYS A 11 16.15 9.79 -3.82
CA LYS A 11 16.12 8.92 -5.01
C LYS A 11 16.34 9.73 -6.26
N TYR A 12 17.45 9.47 -6.91
CA TYR A 12 17.86 10.14 -8.15
C TYR A 12 17.96 9.10 -9.27
N TYR A 13 17.43 9.43 -10.43
CA TYR A 13 17.50 8.63 -11.64
C TYR A 13 18.35 9.38 -12.67
N GLY A 14 19.04 8.63 -13.55
CA GLY A 14 19.91 9.20 -14.57
C GLY A 14 21.25 9.70 -14.03
N LYS A 15 22.00 10.37 -14.89
CA LYS A 15 23.32 10.99 -14.60
C LYS A 15 23.44 12.30 -15.38
N ASP A 16 24.30 13.18 -14.88
CA ASP A 16 24.64 14.46 -15.49
C ASP A 16 23.40 15.26 -15.94
N GLU A 17 23.28 15.64 -17.21
CA GLU A 17 22.18 16.46 -17.74
C GLU A 17 20.80 15.75 -17.67
N SER A 18 20.77 14.41 -17.56
CA SER A 18 19.53 13.63 -17.44
C SER A 18 19.15 13.34 -15.97
N LEU A 19 19.82 13.93 -14.99
CA LEU A 19 19.57 13.69 -13.58
C LEU A 19 18.19 14.19 -13.15
N VAL A 20 17.34 13.25 -12.72
CA VAL A 20 16.02 13.53 -12.12
C VAL A 20 16.07 13.24 -10.64
N LYS A 21 15.86 14.26 -9.82
CA LYS A 21 15.75 14.15 -8.35
C LYS A 21 14.29 13.84 -7.99
N ALA A 22 13.91 12.57 -8.10
CA ALA A 22 12.54 12.15 -7.83
C ALA A 22 12.15 12.29 -6.34
N LEU A 23 13.11 12.11 -5.43
CA LEU A 23 13.01 12.43 -4.01
C LEU A 23 14.29 13.13 -3.56
N ASP A 24 14.17 14.24 -2.83
CA ASP A 24 15.30 15.04 -2.39
C ASP A 24 15.13 15.48 -0.93
N ASP A 25 15.74 14.73 -0.02
CA ASP A 25 15.74 14.95 1.43
C ASP A 25 14.35 14.79 2.08
N VAL A 26 13.66 13.70 1.76
CA VAL A 26 12.33 13.38 2.31
C VAL A 26 12.46 12.81 3.72
N ASN A 27 11.67 13.38 4.66
CA ASN A 27 11.55 12.92 6.03
C ASN A 27 10.07 12.71 6.34
N VAL A 28 9.67 11.49 6.76
CA VAL A 28 8.29 11.13 7.07
C VAL A 28 8.27 10.17 8.25
N SER A 29 7.36 10.39 9.19
CA SER A 29 7.07 9.47 10.28
C SER A 29 5.58 9.17 10.31
N VAL A 30 5.23 7.88 10.44
CA VAL A 30 3.84 7.41 10.54
C VAL A 30 3.70 6.60 11.82
N GLU A 31 2.71 6.97 12.62
CA GLU A 31 2.40 6.25 13.85
C GLU A 31 1.56 4.99 13.55
N ASP A 32 1.65 4.01 14.46
CA ASP A 32 0.90 2.78 14.36
C ASP A 32 -0.61 3.03 14.35
N GLY A 33 -1.33 2.37 13.44
CA GLY A 33 -2.77 2.51 13.25
C GLY A 33 -3.22 3.77 12.50
N GLN A 34 -2.31 4.66 12.06
CA GLN A 34 -2.68 5.85 11.30
C GLN A 34 -3.09 5.53 9.86
N PHE A 35 -4.10 6.24 9.37
CA PHE A 35 -4.41 6.33 7.95
C PHE A 35 -3.84 7.63 7.37
N VAL A 36 -2.80 7.52 6.57
CA VAL A 36 -2.06 8.64 6.00
C VAL A 36 -2.34 8.78 4.51
N ALA A 37 -2.61 9.99 4.04
CA ALA A 37 -2.70 10.31 2.62
C ALA A 37 -1.49 11.15 2.16
N ILE A 38 -0.79 10.67 1.13
CA ILE A 38 0.27 11.41 0.43
C ILE A 38 -0.34 12.04 -0.82
N ILE A 39 -0.32 13.37 -0.88
CA ILE A 39 -0.90 14.16 -1.98
C ILE A 39 0.17 14.96 -2.72
N GLY A 40 -0.09 15.28 -3.97
CA GLY A 40 0.79 16.10 -4.81
C GLY A 40 0.43 15.99 -6.28
N THR A 41 0.99 16.85 -7.10
CA THR A 41 0.78 16.85 -8.56
C THR A 41 1.38 15.61 -9.22
N SER A 42 1.01 15.32 -10.46
CA SER A 42 1.67 14.28 -11.27
C SER A 42 3.17 14.59 -11.39
N GLY A 43 4.00 13.56 -11.27
CA GLY A 43 5.47 13.72 -11.32
C GLY A 43 6.12 14.25 -10.04
N SER A 44 5.39 14.55 -8.97
CA SER A 44 5.96 15.12 -7.73
C SER A 44 6.79 14.13 -6.90
N GLY A 45 6.85 12.83 -7.25
CA GLY A 45 7.62 11.82 -6.54
C GLY A 45 6.80 10.85 -5.66
N LYS A 46 5.46 10.92 -5.67
CA LYS A 46 4.58 10.08 -4.82
C LYS A 46 4.79 8.59 -5.01
N SER A 47 4.68 8.09 -6.24
CA SER A 47 4.86 6.65 -6.53
C SER A 47 6.30 6.21 -6.27
N THR A 48 7.29 7.09 -6.50
CA THR A 48 8.68 6.82 -6.12
C THR A 48 8.78 6.67 -4.59
N LEU A 49 8.15 7.57 -3.83
CA LEU A 49 8.14 7.46 -2.36
C LEU A 49 7.49 6.14 -1.92
N LEU A 50 6.32 5.80 -2.48
CA LEU A 50 5.66 4.52 -2.14
C LEU A 50 6.54 3.31 -2.44
N ASN A 51 7.25 3.31 -3.57
CA ASN A 51 8.18 2.23 -3.92
C ASN A 51 9.34 2.13 -2.93
N MET A 52 9.85 3.27 -2.45
CA MET A 52 10.87 3.28 -1.37
C MET A 52 10.31 2.70 -0.07
N LEU A 53 9.12 3.16 0.35
CA LEU A 53 8.45 2.66 1.57
C LEU A 53 8.18 1.16 1.50
N GLY A 54 7.92 0.66 0.31
CA GLY A 54 7.65 -0.77 0.05
C GLY A 54 8.91 -1.61 -0.20
N GLY A 55 10.10 -1.01 -0.26
CA GLY A 55 11.32 -1.72 -0.64
C GLY A 55 11.24 -2.32 -2.04
N LEU A 56 10.50 -1.68 -2.95
CA LEU A 56 10.39 -2.08 -4.36
C LEU A 56 11.50 -1.46 -5.23
N ASP A 57 12.18 -0.45 -4.69
CA ASP A 57 13.34 0.17 -5.33
C ASP A 57 14.36 0.56 -4.22
N ILE A 58 15.61 0.80 -4.60
CA ILE A 58 16.72 1.08 -3.69
C ILE A 58 16.94 2.60 -3.63
N PRO A 59 17.01 3.22 -2.45
CA PRO A 59 17.30 4.64 -2.31
C PRO A 59 18.71 5.00 -2.79
N THR A 60 18.90 6.22 -3.30
CA THR A 60 20.23 6.76 -3.59
C THR A 60 20.99 7.05 -2.29
N SER A 61 20.27 7.55 -1.27
CA SER A 61 20.76 7.73 0.10
C SER A 61 19.59 7.93 1.06
N GLY A 62 19.89 7.96 2.37
CA GLY A 62 18.88 8.03 3.42
C GLY A 62 18.42 6.65 3.86
N SER A 63 17.35 6.57 4.64
CA SER A 63 16.87 5.31 5.19
C SER A 63 15.35 5.23 5.23
N VAL A 64 14.85 4.00 5.09
CA VAL A 64 13.44 3.64 5.31
C VAL A 64 13.39 2.53 6.36
N GLN A 65 12.72 2.79 7.46
CA GLN A 65 12.56 1.82 8.54
C GLN A 65 11.07 1.50 8.71
N VAL A 66 10.74 0.21 8.70
CA VAL A 66 9.42 -0.32 9.03
C VAL A 66 9.55 -1.18 10.28
N GLU A 67 8.79 -0.85 11.30
CA GLU A 67 8.98 -1.38 12.66
C GLU A 67 10.42 -1.13 13.15
N ASP A 68 11.17 -2.19 13.43
CA ASP A 68 12.58 -2.16 13.86
C ASP A 68 13.58 -2.43 12.74
N LYS A 69 13.12 -2.63 11.48
CA LYS A 69 13.95 -3.02 10.34
C LYS A 69 14.19 -1.88 9.38
N LYS A 70 15.46 -1.55 9.13
CA LYS A 70 15.89 -0.69 8.04
C LYS A 70 15.94 -1.51 6.76
N LEU A 71 15.16 -1.10 5.74
CA LEU A 71 14.99 -1.88 4.50
C LEU A 71 16.30 -1.98 3.71
N GLU A 72 17.12 -0.92 3.72
CA GLU A 72 18.42 -0.88 3.04
C GLU A 72 19.49 -1.77 3.68
N SER A 73 19.26 -2.29 4.89
CA SER A 73 20.17 -3.22 5.56
C SER A 73 19.88 -4.68 5.26
N LEU A 74 18.76 -4.97 4.58
CA LEU A 74 18.33 -6.32 4.24
C LEU A 74 18.92 -6.74 2.89
N SER A 75 19.31 -8.00 2.77
CA SER A 75 19.62 -8.62 1.48
C SER A 75 18.35 -8.71 0.61
N GLU A 76 18.49 -8.92 -0.69
CA GLU A 76 17.34 -9.06 -1.60
C GLU A 76 16.38 -10.18 -1.18
N GLU A 77 16.92 -11.30 -0.68
CA GLU A 77 16.12 -12.43 -0.19
C GLU A 77 15.37 -12.05 1.09
N GLU A 78 16.06 -11.45 2.06
CA GLU A 78 15.45 -10.98 3.30
C GLU A 78 14.38 -9.91 3.05
N LEU A 79 14.65 -8.95 2.15
CA LEU A 79 13.72 -7.91 1.76
C LEU A 79 12.46 -8.50 1.07
N THR A 80 12.64 -9.52 0.24
CA THR A 80 11.52 -10.23 -0.41
C THR A 80 10.64 -10.94 0.62
N VAL A 81 11.24 -11.61 1.61
CA VAL A 81 10.52 -12.25 2.72
C VAL A 81 9.84 -11.19 3.61
N PHE A 82 10.53 -10.09 3.90
CA PHE A 82 10.00 -8.99 4.70
C PHE A 82 8.77 -8.37 4.04
N ARG A 83 8.86 -7.99 2.75
CA ARG A 83 7.72 -7.45 1.99
C ARG A 83 6.50 -8.36 2.07
N ARG A 84 6.67 -9.65 1.78
CA ARG A 84 5.57 -10.63 1.79
C ARG A 84 4.85 -10.72 3.14
N LYS A 85 5.59 -10.55 4.24
CA LYS A 85 5.08 -10.72 5.60
C LYS A 85 4.60 -9.42 6.25
N ARG A 86 5.28 -8.31 5.96
CA ARG A 86 5.13 -7.08 6.74
C ARG A 86 4.55 -5.91 5.95
N ILE A 87 4.45 -6.01 4.61
CA ILE A 87 3.96 -4.94 3.76
C ILE A 87 2.84 -5.46 2.87
N GLY A 88 1.64 -4.89 3.02
CA GLY A 88 0.52 -5.11 2.11
C GLY A 88 0.55 -4.08 0.98
N PHE A 89 0.25 -4.50 -0.25
CA PHE A 89 0.16 -3.59 -1.40
C PHE A 89 -1.24 -3.60 -2.00
N ILE A 90 -1.76 -2.40 -2.27
CA ILE A 90 -2.99 -2.15 -3.01
C ILE A 90 -2.63 -1.25 -4.19
N PHE A 91 -2.81 -1.73 -5.41
CA PHE A 91 -2.46 -1.01 -6.64
C PHE A 91 -3.70 -0.47 -7.34
N GLN A 92 -3.53 0.57 -8.13
CA GLN A 92 -4.56 1.16 -8.96
C GLN A 92 -5.21 0.14 -9.92
N ASN A 93 -4.43 -0.75 -10.51
CA ASN A 93 -4.86 -1.81 -11.43
C ASN A 93 -5.20 -3.14 -10.73
N TYR A 94 -5.44 -3.11 -9.39
CA TYR A 94 -5.74 -4.27 -8.56
C TYR A 94 -4.63 -5.33 -8.52
N ASN A 95 -3.93 -5.56 -9.61
CA ASN A 95 -2.86 -6.55 -9.82
C ASN A 95 -3.27 -7.94 -9.30
N LEU A 96 -4.52 -8.35 -9.59
CA LEU A 96 -4.98 -9.70 -9.34
C LEU A 96 -4.43 -10.63 -10.43
N ILE A 97 -4.09 -11.85 -10.03
CA ILE A 97 -3.67 -12.88 -10.97
C ILE A 97 -4.93 -13.42 -11.66
N PRO A 98 -5.06 -13.25 -12.99
CA PRO A 98 -6.32 -13.47 -13.69
C PRO A 98 -6.78 -14.95 -13.72
N TYR A 99 -5.85 -15.88 -13.57
CA TYR A 99 -6.09 -17.32 -13.57
C TYR A 99 -6.33 -17.91 -12.17
N LEU A 100 -6.29 -17.08 -11.14
CA LEU A 100 -6.61 -17.45 -9.76
C LEU A 100 -7.98 -16.90 -9.39
N THR A 101 -8.72 -17.68 -8.61
CA THR A 101 -9.98 -17.24 -8.00
C THR A 101 -9.73 -16.10 -7.01
N SER A 102 -10.78 -15.42 -6.53
CA SER A 102 -10.70 -14.42 -5.47
C SER A 102 -10.04 -14.99 -4.22
N TYR A 103 -10.46 -16.21 -3.80
CA TYR A 103 -9.86 -16.89 -2.66
C TYR A 103 -8.35 -17.09 -2.84
N GLU A 104 -7.94 -17.67 -3.98
CA GLU A 104 -6.53 -17.93 -4.25
C GLU A 104 -5.70 -16.65 -4.32
N ASN A 105 -6.23 -15.57 -4.91
CA ASN A 105 -5.60 -14.26 -4.89
C ASN A 105 -5.42 -13.73 -3.45
N ILE A 106 -6.45 -13.85 -2.62
CA ILE A 106 -6.41 -13.37 -1.23
C ILE A 106 -5.34 -14.12 -0.43
N VAL A 107 -5.32 -15.45 -0.47
CA VAL A 107 -4.44 -16.25 0.37
C VAL A 107 -3.02 -16.39 -0.16
N LEU A 108 -2.76 -15.90 -1.38
CA LEU A 108 -1.48 -16.06 -2.07
C LEU A 108 -0.25 -15.64 -1.22
N PRO A 109 -0.23 -14.47 -0.54
CA PRO A 109 0.94 -14.07 0.24
C PRO A 109 1.27 -15.06 1.36
N VAL A 110 0.25 -15.61 2.02
CA VAL A 110 0.42 -16.59 3.10
C VAL A 110 0.90 -17.93 2.56
N ARG A 111 0.37 -18.35 1.40
CA ARG A 111 0.75 -19.60 0.73
C ARG A 111 2.19 -19.56 0.21
N LEU A 112 2.63 -18.42 -0.33
CA LEU A 112 4.03 -18.22 -0.73
C LEU A 112 5.01 -18.25 0.47
N ASP A 113 4.53 -18.00 1.68
CA ASP A 113 5.32 -18.18 2.92
C ASP A 113 5.28 -19.62 3.46
N GLY A 114 4.69 -20.56 2.71
CA GLY A 114 4.57 -21.97 3.10
C GLY A 114 3.57 -22.22 4.24
N LYS A 115 2.71 -21.25 4.58
CA LYS A 115 1.75 -21.31 5.66
C LYS A 115 0.32 -21.56 5.16
N LYS A 116 -0.54 -21.97 6.07
CA LYS A 116 -1.98 -21.93 5.87
C LYS A 116 -2.52 -20.61 6.40
N GLU A 117 -3.55 -20.11 5.77
CA GLU A 117 -4.31 -18.95 6.22
C GLU A 117 -5.01 -19.20 7.56
N ASP A 118 -5.16 -18.15 8.35
CA ASP A 118 -6.04 -18.13 9.50
C ASP A 118 -7.50 -18.09 9.00
N GLU A 119 -8.18 -19.23 9.00
CA GLU A 119 -9.54 -19.36 8.46
C GLU A 119 -10.55 -18.43 9.16
N LYS A 120 -10.36 -18.17 10.46
CA LYS A 120 -11.23 -17.27 11.22
C LYS A 120 -11.05 -15.84 10.72
N PHE A 121 -9.80 -15.42 10.59
CA PHE A 121 -9.47 -14.07 10.09
C PHE A 121 -9.87 -13.90 8.62
N LEU A 122 -9.65 -14.93 7.79
CA LEU A 122 -10.11 -14.91 6.40
C LEU A 122 -11.62 -14.69 6.30
N LYS A 123 -12.42 -15.45 7.07
CA LYS A 123 -13.89 -15.28 7.09
C LYS A 123 -14.29 -13.89 7.55
N GLU A 124 -13.61 -13.35 8.55
CA GLU A 124 -13.85 -12.00 9.05
C GLU A 124 -13.58 -10.95 7.98
N ILE A 125 -12.42 -11.01 7.29
CA ILE A 125 -12.06 -10.09 6.21
C ILE A 125 -13.06 -10.18 5.05
N VAL A 126 -13.39 -11.40 4.61
CA VAL A 126 -14.30 -11.65 3.50
C VAL A 126 -15.67 -11.06 3.76
N HIS A 127 -16.22 -11.30 4.94
CA HIS A 127 -17.51 -10.75 5.35
C HIS A 127 -17.45 -9.23 5.46
N PHE A 128 -16.43 -8.69 6.11
CA PHE A 128 -16.23 -7.25 6.28
C PHE A 128 -16.11 -6.50 4.94
N LEU A 129 -15.43 -7.09 3.95
CA LEU A 129 -15.26 -6.54 2.61
C LEU A 129 -16.40 -6.90 1.65
N GLU A 130 -17.51 -7.48 2.15
CA GLU A 130 -18.67 -7.88 1.35
C GLU A 130 -18.28 -8.76 0.14
N LEU A 131 -17.42 -9.74 0.37
CA LEU A 131 -16.96 -10.72 -0.63
C LEU A 131 -17.60 -12.09 -0.45
N ASP A 132 -18.62 -12.19 0.45
CA ASP A 132 -19.40 -13.41 0.61
C ASP A 132 -19.99 -13.85 -0.74
N GLY A 133 -19.83 -15.14 -1.07
CA GLY A 133 -20.26 -15.70 -2.34
C GLY A 133 -19.43 -15.32 -3.57
N LYS A 134 -18.31 -14.57 -3.40
CA LYS A 134 -17.40 -14.19 -4.50
C LYS A 134 -16.04 -14.90 -4.47
N LEU A 135 -15.78 -15.72 -3.47
CA LEU A 135 -14.47 -16.38 -3.29
C LEU A 135 -14.07 -17.28 -4.45
N GLN A 136 -15.03 -17.91 -5.12
CA GLN A 136 -14.79 -18.80 -6.28
C GLN A 136 -14.82 -18.05 -7.63
N SER A 137 -15.09 -16.75 -7.62
CA SER A 137 -15.10 -15.95 -8.85
C SER A 137 -13.69 -15.61 -9.31
N TYR A 138 -13.45 -15.66 -10.62
CA TYR A 138 -12.24 -15.14 -11.24
C TYR A 138 -12.31 -13.61 -11.38
N PRO A 139 -11.18 -12.90 -11.45
CA PRO A 139 -11.16 -11.44 -11.62
C PRO A 139 -12.02 -10.92 -12.77
N SER A 140 -12.06 -11.63 -13.91
CA SER A 140 -12.87 -11.28 -15.07
C SER A 140 -14.38 -11.29 -14.82
N HIS A 141 -14.85 -11.95 -13.75
CA HIS A 141 -16.26 -12.02 -13.37
C HIS A 141 -16.62 -11.05 -12.24
N LEU A 142 -15.71 -10.17 -11.86
CA LEU A 142 -15.88 -9.20 -10.79
C LEU A 142 -15.96 -7.77 -11.35
N SER A 143 -16.81 -6.93 -10.75
CA SER A 143 -16.75 -5.49 -11.00
C SER A 143 -15.43 -4.89 -10.48
N GLY A 144 -15.03 -3.72 -10.98
CA GLY A 144 -13.81 -3.04 -10.52
C GLY A 144 -13.77 -2.85 -8.99
N GLY A 145 -14.88 -2.43 -8.38
CA GLY A 145 -14.98 -2.31 -6.92
C GLY A 145 -14.85 -3.65 -6.19
N GLN A 146 -15.34 -4.75 -6.77
CA GLN A 146 -15.15 -6.10 -6.20
C GLN A 146 -13.69 -6.55 -6.33
N GLN A 147 -13.05 -6.30 -7.47
CA GLN A 147 -11.62 -6.58 -7.67
C GLN A 147 -10.77 -5.81 -6.66
N GLN A 148 -11.08 -4.54 -6.42
CA GLN A 148 -10.39 -3.73 -5.42
C GLN A 148 -10.57 -4.29 -4.00
N ARG A 149 -11.77 -4.74 -3.64
CA ARG A 149 -12.01 -5.39 -2.34
C ARG A 149 -11.21 -6.70 -2.19
N VAL A 150 -11.06 -7.48 -3.25
CA VAL A 150 -10.18 -8.66 -3.27
C VAL A 150 -8.71 -8.26 -3.07
N ALA A 151 -8.25 -7.17 -3.71
CA ALA A 151 -6.90 -6.65 -3.52
C ALA A 151 -6.67 -6.16 -2.08
N ILE A 152 -7.66 -5.51 -1.46
CA ILE A 152 -7.62 -5.12 -0.04
C ILE A 152 -7.55 -6.37 0.86
N ALA A 153 -8.38 -7.38 0.61
CA ALA A 153 -8.35 -8.63 1.37
C ALA A 153 -6.99 -9.33 1.28
N ARG A 154 -6.40 -9.37 0.07
CA ARG A 154 -5.05 -9.90 -0.16
C ARG A 154 -3.97 -9.13 0.62
N ALA A 155 -4.09 -7.81 0.67
CA ALA A 155 -3.14 -6.99 1.42
C ALA A 155 -3.22 -7.25 2.94
N LEU A 156 -4.43 -7.53 3.46
CA LEU A 156 -4.69 -7.73 4.89
C LEU A 156 -4.33 -9.12 5.41
N ILE A 157 -4.45 -10.16 4.57
CA ILE A 157 -4.46 -11.57 5.03
C ILE A 157 -3.18 -11.98 5.76
N SER A 158 -2.04 -11.38 5.41
CA SER A 158 -0.76 -11.61 6.08
C SER A 158 -0.61 -10.85 7.41
N LYS A 159 -1.60 -10.06 7.82
CA LYS A 159 -1.53 -9.16 8.97
C LYS A 159 -0.27 -8.29 8.93
N PRO A 160 -0.09 -7.48 7.87
CA PRO A 160 1.13 -6.72 7.66
C PRO A 160 1.28 -5.58 8.69
N ALA A 161 2.50 -5.07 8.87
CA ALA A 161 2.75 -3.88 9.68
C ALA A 161 2.15 -2.63 9.04
N ILE A 162 2.29 -2.52 7.71
CA ILE A 162 1.77 -1.38 6.94
C ILE A 162 1.09 -1.86 5.65
N ILE A 163 0.09 -1.11 5.20
CA ILE A 163 -0.49 -1.24 3.86
C ILE A 163 -0.14 0.01 3.05
N LEU A 164 0.41 -0.20 1.86
CA LEU A 164 0.75 0.83 0.89
C LEU A 164 -0.26 0.80 -0.25
N ALA A 165 -0.98 1.88 -0.46
CA ALA A 165 -2.03 1.96 -1.47
C ALA A 165 -1.69 3.04 -2.52
N ASP A 166 -1.45 2.62 -3.77
CA ASP A 166 -1.15 3.50 -4.89
C ASP A 166 -2.44 3.78 -5.68
N GLU A 167 -2.99 4.97 -5.51
CA GLU A 167 -4.22 5.43 -6.15
C GLU A 167 -5.34 4.37 -6.17
N PRO A 168 -5.77 3.85 -5.00
CA PRO A 168 -6.60 2.65 -4.91
C PRO A 168 -8.00 2.81 -5.55
N THR A 169 -8.34 3.99 -6.01
CA THR A 169 -9.63 4.30 -6.63
C THR A 169 -9.50 4.88 -8.04
N GLY A 170 -8.28 4.96 -8.58
CA GLY A 170 -8.02 5.64 -9.85
C GLY A 170 -8.76 5.04 -11.07
N ASN A 171 -9.20 3.78 -10.99
CA ASN A 171 -9.93 3.08 -12.05
C ASN A 171 -11.42 2.86 -11.73
N LEU A 172 -11.96 3.57 -10.73
CA LEU A 172 -13.34 3.42 -10.28
C LEU A 172 -14.15 4.71 -10.53
N ASP A 173 -15.45 4.55 -10.72
CA ASP A 173 -16.37 5.68 -10.70
C ASP A 173 -16.43 6.32 -9.29
N SER A 174 -16.88 7.56 -9.20
CA SER A 174 -16.88 8.34 -7.95
C SER A 174 -17.65 7.65 -6.82
N ARG A 175 -18.82 7.08 -7.11
CA ARG A 175 -19.65 6.38 -6.09
C ARG A 175 -18.97 5.12 -5.56
N THR A 176 -18.32 4.36 -6.43
CA THR A 176 -17.57 3.16 -6.05
C THR A 176 -16.29 3.55 -5.30
N SER A 177 -15.63 4.62 -5.71
CA SER A 177 -14.45 5.21 -5.04
C SER A 177 -14.76 5.55 -3.59
N ASP A 178 -15.86 6.27 -3.33
CA ASP A 178 -16.27 6.61 -1.96
C ASP A 178 -16.46 5.39 -1.07
N LYS A 179 -17.10 4.34 -1.60
CA LYS A 179 -17.29 3.09 -0.86
C LYS A 179 -15.97 2.39 -0.55
N VAL A 180 -15.04 2.34 -1.50
CA VAL A 180 -13.73 1.71 -1.31
C VAL A 180 -12.90 2.49 -0.28
N ILE A 181 -12.91 3.82 -0.32
CA ILE A 181 -12.18 4.62 0.66
C ILE A 181 -12.81 4.49 2.05
N ALA A 182 -14.15 4.49 2.16
CA ALA A 182 -14.82 4.23 3.43
C ALA A 182 -14.42 2.85 4.00
N LEU A 183 -14.36 1.83 3.15
CA LEU A 183 -13.89 0.49 3.55
C LEU A 183 -12.44 0.50 4.00
N LEU A 184 -11.54 1.21 3.32
CA LEU A 184 -10.13 1.35 3.75
C LEU A 184 -10.02 2.03 5.11
N LYS A 185 -10.79 3.11 5.34
CA LYS A 185 -10.82 3.79 6.63
C LYS A 185 -11.34 2.87 7.74
N MET A 186 -12.47 2.21 7.51
CA MET A 186 -13.02 1.24 8.45
C MET A 186 -12.07 0.05 8.69
N THR A 187 -11.31 -0.35 7.67
CA THR A 187 -10.27 -1.40 7.79
C THR A 187 -9.15 -0.94 8.73
N SER A 188 -8.66 0.29 8.56
CA SER A 188 -7.66 0.89 9.44
C SER A 188 -8.15 0.88 10.90
N GLU A 189 -9.37 1.32 11.14
CA GLU A 189 -9.96 1.41 12.47
C GLU A 189 -10.21 0.02 13.09
N LYS A 190 -10.87 -0.88 12.35
CA LYS A 190 -11.28 -2.20 12.85
C LYS A 190 -10.10 -3.12 13.16
N PHE A 191 -9.10 -3.14 12.30
CA PHE A 191 -7.95 -4.05 12.41
C PHE A 191 -6.70 -3.34 12.97
N HIS A 192 -6.84 -2.08 13.40
CA HIS A 192 -5.72 -1.23 13.83
C HIS A 192 -4.58 -1.23 12.80
N GLN A 193 -4.96 -1.10 11.52
CA GLN A 193 -4.04 -1.24 10.41
C GLN A 193 -3.50 0.12 9.97
N THR A 194 -2.19 0.26 9.96
CA THR A 194 -1.53 1.44 9.37
C THR A 194 -1.65 1.41 7.86
N ILE A 195 -2.17 2.48 7.27
CA ILE A 195 -2.34 2.60 5.83
C ILE A 195 -1.67 3.90 5.35
N VAL A 196 -0.82 3.79 4.34
CA VAL A 196 -0.25 4.93 3.61
C VAL A 196 -0.79 4.90 2.19
N MET A 197 -1.62 5.87 1.85
CA MET A 197 -2.30 5.96 0.56
C MET A 197 -1.78 7.14 -0.25
N ILE A 198 -1.49 6.90 -1.52
CA ILE A 198 -1.29 7.97 -2.51
C ILE A 198 -2.63 8.30 -3.15
N THR A 199 -2.93 9.57 -3.29
CA THR A 199 -4.06 10.05 -4.09
C THR A 199 -3.78 11.45 -4.64
N HIS A 200 -4.33 11.73 -5.82
CA HIS A 200 -4.38 13.08 -6.37
C HIS A 200 -5.74 13.77 -6.11
N ASN A 201 -6.70 13.05 -5.53
CA ASN A 201 -8.02 13.58 -5.19
C ASN A 201 -8.02 14.18 -3.77
N PRO A 202 -8.21 15.51 -3.62
CA PRO A 202 -8.23 16.17 -2.31
C PRO A 202 -9.35 15.67 -1.38
N GLU A 203 -10.55 15.41 -1.92
CA GLU A 203 -11.70 14.93 -1.13
C GLU A 203 -11.44 13.54 -0.51
N ILE A 204 -10.72 12.69 -1.24
CA ILE A 204 -10.27 11.39 -0.73
C ILE A 204 -9.22 11.58 0.37
N ALA A 205 -8.28 12.50 0.16
CA ALA A 205 -7.23 12.78 1.14
C ALA A 205 -7.78 13.35 2.46
N GLU A 206 -8.91 14.05 2.44
CA GLU A 206 -9.58 14.57 3.64
C GLU A 206 -10.09 13.47 4.58
N LYS A 207 -10.28 12.25 4.07
CA LYS A 207 -10.72 11.09 4.88
C LYS A 207 -9.59 10.46 5.68
N ALA A 208 -8.33 10.82 5.41
CA ALA A 208 -7.15 10.37 6.15
C ALA A 208 -6.95 11.14 7.46
N ASP A 209 -6.30 10.50 8.44
CA ASP A 209 -5.97 11.13 9.73
C ASP A 209 -4.86 12.17 9.56
N VAL A 210 -3.91 11.89 8.66
CA VAL A 210 -2.76 12.73 8.36
C VAL A 210 -2.62 12.91 6.87
N ARG A 211 -2.33 14.15 6.44
CA ARG A 211 -2.05 14.47 5.05
C ARG A 211 -0.62 14.96 4.92
N ILE A 212 0.11 14.36 3.99
CA ILE A 212 1.49 14.72 3.66
C ILE A 212 1.50 15.21 2.22
N ARG A 213 1.97 16.44 2.01
CA ARG A 213 2.10 17.01 0.66
C ARG A 213 3.51 16.85 0.14
N ILE A 214 3.64 16.31 -1.07
CA ILE A 214 4.92 16.21 -1.77
C ILE A 214 4.90 17.06 -3.05
N GLU A 215 5.92 17.88 -3.22
CA GLU A 215 6.15 18.74 -4.40
C GLU A 215 7.63 18.68 -4.77
N ASP A 216 7.90 18.44 -6.06
CA ASP A 216 9.27 18.39 -6.61
C ASP A 216 10.22 17.51 -5.77
N GLY A 217 9.73 16.34 -5.36
CA GLY A 217 10.48 15.38 -4.57
C GLY A 217 10.70 15.75 -3.11
N LYS A 218 10.05 16.79 -2.58
CA LYS A 218 10.20 17.27 -1.19
C LYS A 218 8.86 17.28 -0.46
N ILE A 219 8.89 17.01 0.86
CA ILE A 219 7.72 17.21 1.70
C ILE A 219 7.52 18.71 1.92
N ARG A 220 6.28 19.14 1.73
CA ARG A 220 5.80 20.47 2.05
C ARG A 220 4.83 20.36 3.22
N GLY A 221 5.13 21.05 4.30
CA GLY A 221 4.31 21.09 5.52
C GLY A 221 2.95 21.73 5.35
#